data_bcdeacb930fd38c9ea4a686e99602d96
#
_entry.id   bcdeacb930fd38c9ea4a686e99602d96
#
_cell.length_a   1.000
_cell.length_b   1.000
_cell.length_c   1.000
_cell.angle_alpha   90.00
_cell.angle_beta   90.00
_cell.angle_gamma   90.00
#
_symmetry.space_group_name_H-M   'P 1'
#
loop_
_entity.id
_entity.type
_entity.pdbx_description
1 polymer ?
#
loop_
_entity_poly.entity_id
_entity_poly.type
_entity_poly.pdbx_seq_one_letter_code
_entity_poly.pdbx_strand_id
1 'polypeptide(L)'
;MRAESDWLHDWNKAQEEAKSNHKLLFLNFTGSDWCGWCIKFDKDVLSQPQFKNFAHDNLVLVELDFPRRKSQPTEEKKQNVQLAQQYEVLGFPTIVVLNSNGQKVWQFDGYFPGGPEAFIAQLQKLPKG
;
A
#
# COMPACT_ATOMS: atom_id res chain seq x y z
N MET A 1 13.13 4.77 8.85
CA MET A 1 13.15 3.52 8.07
C MET A 1 11.93 2.68 8.37
N ARG A 2 11.33 2.15 7.34
CA ARG A 2 10.14 1.32 7.43
C ARG A 2 10.50 -0.06 7.99
N ALA A 3 9.68 -0.61 8.89
CA ALA A 3 9.88 -1.97 9.39
C ALA A 3 9.37 -2.97 8.34
N GLU A 4 10.24 -3.90 7.94
CA GLU A 4 9.89 -4.91 6.92
C GLU A 4 8.70 -5.77 7.35
N SER A 5 8.60 -6.11 8.64
CA SER A 5 7.55 -6.98 9.16
C SER A 5 6.15 -6.37 9.08
N ASP A 6 6.04 -5.05 8.90
CA ASP A 6 4.75 -4.37 8.82
C ASP A 6 4.12 -4.49 7.45
N TRP A 7 4.89 -4.80 6.42
CA TRP A 7 4.43 -4.84 5.05
C TRP A 7 4.42 -6.27 4.53
N LEU A 8 3.26 -6.68 4.02
CA LEU A 8 3.09 -8.00 3.42
C LEU A 8 3.35 -7.92 1.92
N HIS A 9 3.79 -9.04 1.36
CA HIS A 9 4.06 -9.17 -0.08
C HIS A 9 3.19 -10.26 -0.72
N ASP A 10 2.44 -11.00 0.09
CA ASP A 10 1.58 -12.10 -0.34
C ASP A 10 0.12 -11.63 -0.30
N TRP A 11 -0.50 -11.54 -1.47
CA TRP A 11 -1.87 -11.05 -1.62
C TRP A 11 -2.89 -11.90 -0.89
N ASN A 12 -2.77 -13.22 -0.99
CA ASN A 12 -3.72 -14.12 -0.33
C ASN A 12 -3.68 -13.96 1.19
N LYS A 13 -2.50 -13.89 1.75
CA LYS A 13 -2.33 -13.69 3.19
C LYS A 13 -2.89 -12.34 3.64
N ALA A 14 -2.65 -11.30 2.85
CA ALA A 14 -3.13 -9.96 3.17
C ALA A 14 -4.66 -9.90 3.20
N GLN A 15 -5.31 -10.54 2.23
CA GLN A 15 -6.77 -10.59 2.17
C GLN A 15 -7.35 -11.32 3.38
N GLU A 16 -6.74 -12.41 3.78
CA GLU A 16 -7.17 -13.17 4.95
C GLU A 16 -7.05 -12.34 6.24
N GLU A 17 -5.93 -11.64 6.41
CA GLU A 17 -5.73 -10.78 7.57
C GLU A 17 -6.74 -9.65 7.65
N ALA A 18 -7.00 -8.98 6.53
CA ALA A 18 -7.94 -7.88 6.48
C ALA A 18 -9.35 -8.33 6.85
N LYS A 19 -9.77 -9.48 6.32
CA LYS A 19 -11.09 -10.03 6.59
C LYS A 19 -11.23 -10.46 8.05
N SER A 20 -10.24 -11.17 8.57
CA SER A 20 -10.26 -11.69 9.94
C SER A 20 -10.24 -10.58 10.98
N ASN A 21 -9.52 -9.49 10.72
CA ASN A 21 -9.33 -8.40 11.67
C ASN A 21 -10.19 -7.18 11.37
N HIS A 22 -11.01 -7.25 10.32
CA HIS A 22 -11.90 -6.16 9.91
C HIS A 22 -11.11 -4.85 9.69
N LYS A 23 -10.06 -4.94 8.87
CA LYS A 23 -9.19 -3.81 8.55
C LYS A 23 -9.26 -3.46 7.07
N LEU A 24 -8.89 -2.21 6.75
CA LEU A 24 -8.69 -1.80 5.37
C LEU A 24 -7.45 -2.48 4.79
N LEU A 25 -7.53 -2.86 3.51
CA LEU A 25 -6.36 -3.31 2.74
C LEU A 25 -5.73 -2.11 2.06
N PHE A 26 -4.49 -1.82 2.40
CA PHE A 26 -3.74 -0.68 1.87
C PHE A 26 -2.69 -1.21 0.90
N LEU A 27 -2.92 -0.98 -0.40
CA LEU A 27 -2.04 -1.44 -1.46
C LEU A 27 -1.15 -0.30 -1.93
N ASN A 28 0.15 -0.46 -1.77
CA ASN A 28 1.14 0.50 -2.25
C ASN A 28 1.85 -0.07 -3.47
N PHE A 29 1.47 0.42 -4.66
CA PHE A 29 2.16 0.07 -5.90
C PHE A 29 3.35 1.02 -6.04
N THR A 30 4.56 0.47 -6.04
CA THR A 30 5.77 1.26 -5.90
C THR A 30 6.92 0.74 -6.74
N GLY A 31 7.85 1.62 -7.07
CA GLY A 31 9.15 1.26 -7.61
C GLY A 31 10.21 1.59 -6.57
N SER A 32 10.39 0.71 -5.60
CA SER A 32 11.12 1.00 -4.36
C SER A 32 12.58 1.41 -4.54
N ASP A 33 13.23 0.95 -5.63
CA ASP A 33 14.66 1.20 -5.83
C ASP A 33 14.96 2.15 -6.99
N TRP A 34 13.94 2.74 -7.63
CA TRP A 34 14.16 3.63 -8.77
C TRP A 34 13.20 4.81 -8.85
N CYS A 35 12.01 4.71 -8.24
CA CYS A 35 10.97 5.74 -8.39
C CYS A 35 11.19 6.84 -7.35
N GLY A 36 11.62 8.03 -7.80
CA GLY A 36 11.90 9.16 -6.89
C GLY A 36 10.71 9.59 -6.05
N TRP A 37 9.51 9.68 -6.66
CA TRP A 37 8.31 10.08 -5.94
C TRP A 37 7.86 9.00 -4.93
N CYS A 38 8.09 7.72 -5.24
CA CYS A 38 7.78 6.63 -4.33
C CYS A 38 8.68 6.70 -3.09
N ILE A 39 9.98 6.91 -3.31
CA ILE A 39 10.96 7.04 -2.24
C ILE A 39 10.63 8.24 -1.35
N LYS A 40 10.27 9.35 -1.97
CA LYS A 40 9.89 10.56 -1.24
C LYS A 40 8.62 10.35 -0.42
N PHE A 41 7.60 9.72 -1.00
CA PHE A 41 6.35 9.46 -0.29
C PHE A 41 6.56 8.50 0.89
N ASP A 42 7.40 7.49 0.70
CA ASP A 42 7.75 6.57 1.79
C ASP A 42 8.41 7.35 2.94
N LYS A 43 9.37 8.21 2.62
CA LYS A 43 10.08 9.00 3.62
C LYS A 43 9.15 9.98 4.34
N ASP A 44 8.36 10.72 3.57
CA ASP A 44 7.56 11.83 4.10
C ASP A 44 6.31 11.36 4.84
N VAL A 45 5.76 10.20 4.49
CA VAL A 45 4.46 9.74 4.99
C VAL A 45 4.53 8.33 5.57
N LEU A 46 4.84 7.34 4.74
CA LEU A 46 4.66 5.94 5.13
C LEU A 46 5.61 5.49 6.23
N SER A 47 6.80 6.09 6.31
CA SER A 47 7.79 5.76 7.35
C SER A 47 7.67 6.62 8.59
N GLN A 48 6.75 7.57 8.61
CA GLN A 48 6.57 8.44 9.76
C GLN A 48 5.84 7.70 10.90
N PRO A 49 6.22 7.99 12.18
CA PRO A 49 5.60 7.31 13.32
C PRO A 49 4.08 7.45 13.37
N GLN A 50 3.55 8.60 12.99
CA GLN A 50 2.10 8.84 12.99
C GLN A 50 1.39 7.85 12.06
N PHE A 51 1.92 7.66 10.85
CA PHE A 51 1.33 6.73 9.90
C PHE A 51 1.47 5.29 10.39
N LYS A 52 2.63 4.92 10.90
CA LYS A 52 2.88 3.56 11.39
C LYS A 52 1.93 3.20 12.53
N ASN A 53 1.70 4.12 13.45
CA ASN A 53 0.79 3.89 14.57
C ASN A 53 -0.66 3.72 14.09
N PHE A 54 -1.09 4.58 13.18
CA PHE A 54 -2.42 4.46 12.58
C PHE A 54 -2.58 3.14 11.83
N ALA A 55 -1.58 2.79 11.03
CA ALA A 55 -1.61 1.58 10.22
C ALA A 55 -1.68 0.31 11.07
N HIS A 56 -0.96 0.27 12.18
CA HIS A 56 -0.95 -0.88 13.06
C HIS A 56 -2.36 -1.26 13.50
N ASP A 57 -3.19 -0.27 13.80
CA ASP A 57 -4.54 -0.52 14.31
C ASP A 57 -5.60 -0.63 13.21
N ASN A 58 -5.35 -0.08 12.04
CA ASN A 58 -6.41 0.14 11.04
C ASN A 58 -6.18 -0.49 9.69
N LEU A 59 -4.94 -0.81 9.34
CA LEU A 59 -4.59 -1.21 7.97
C LEU A 59 -3.87 -2.55 7.96
N VAL A 60 -4.11 -3.31 6.88
CA VAL A 60 -3.20 -4.38 6.45
C VAL A 60 -2.38 -3.78 5.30
N LEU A 61 -1.07 -3.65 5.50
CA LEU A 61 -0.18 -3.00 4.55
C LEU A 61 0.38 -4.01 3.55
N VAL A 62 0.18 -3.74 2.27
CA VAL A 62 0.67 -4.61 1.18
C VAL A 62 1.57 -3.79 0.27
N GLU A 63 2.82 -4.24 0.13
CA GLU A 63 3.76 -3.62 -0.80
C GLU A 63 3.79 -4.40 -2.11
N LEU A 64 3.40 -3.75 -3.19
CA LEU A 64 3.42 -4.32 -4.52
C LEU A 64 4.52 -3.62 -5.30
N ASP A 65 5.72 -4.17 -5.19
CA ASP A 65 6.94 -3.55 -5.70
C ASP A 65 7.22 -3.95 -7.15
N PHE A 66 7.80 -3.01 -7.91
CA PHE A 66 8.24 -3.23 -9.28
C PHE A 66 9.70 -2.78 -9.37
N PRO A 67 10.63 -3.57 -8.78
CA PRO A 67 12.04 -3.16 -8.71
C PRO A 67 12.72 -3.25 -10.07
N ARG A 68 13.76 -2.44 -10.27
CA ARG A 68 14.59 -2.46 -11.48
C ARG A 68 16.02 -2.90 -11.20
N ARG A 69 16.49 -2.72 -9.96
CA ARG A 69 17.88 -2.97 -9.59
C ARG A 69 18.10 -4.20 -8.74
N LYS A 70 17.04 -4.69 -8.10
CA LYS A 70 17.11 -5.89 -7.28
C LYS A 70 16.22 -6.98 -7.87
N SER A 71 16.54 -8.23 -7.57
CA SER A 71 15.73 -9.36 -8.01
C SER A 71 14.47 -9.49 -7.16
N GLN A 72 13.51 -10.23 -7.69
CA GLN A 72 12.23 -10.45 -7.05
C GLN A 72 11.75 -11.85 -7.44
N PRO A 73 11.14 -12.60 -6.51
CA PRO A 73 10.60 -13.93 -6.85
C PRO A 73 9.60 -13.84 -8.00
N THR A 74 9.65 -14.81 -8.91
CA THR A 74 8.80 -14.83 -10.10
C THR A 74 7.31 -14.76 -9.76
N GLU A 75 6.89 -15.51 -8.73
CA GLU A 75 5.48 -15.54 -8.33
C GLU A 75 5.01 -14.20 -7.79
N GLU A 76 5.86 -13.52 -7.02
CA GLU A 76 5.56 -12.18 -6.53
C GLU A 76 5.43 -11.19 -7.69
N LYS A 77 6.32 -11.27 -8.66
CA LYS A 77 6.27 -10.40 -9.85
C LYS A 77 4.96 -10.60 -10.62
N LYS A 78 4.57 -11.85 -10.84
CA LYS A 78 3.31 -12.16 -11.53
C LYS A 78 2.10 -11.60 -10.78
N GLN A 79 2.06 -11.83 -9.47
CA GLN A 79 1.02 -11.30 -8.62
C GLN A 79 0.90 -9.79 -8.74
N ASN A 80 2.02 -9.09 -8.64
CA ASN A 80 2.03 -7.63 -8.66
C ASN A 80 1.59 -7.07 -10.01
N VAL A 81 2.00 -7.71 -11.11
CA VAL A 81 1.56 -7.33 -12.45
C VAL A 81 0.04 -7.53 -12.60
N GLN A 82 -0.49 -8.66 -12.15
CA GLN A 82 -1.92 -8.93 -12.22
C GLN A 82 -2.74 -7.91 -11.44
N LEU A 83 -2.28 -7.57 -10.23
CA LEU A 83 -2.98 -6.57 -9.41
C LEU A 83 -2.91 -5.17 -10.02
N ALA A 84 -1.77 -4.81 -10.60
CA ALA A 84 -1.63 -3.53 -11.29
C ALA A 84 -2.61 -3.43 -12.47
N GLN A 85 -2.77 -4.51 -13.22
CA GLN A 85 -3.73 -4.56 -14.31
C GLN A 85 -5.16 -4.48 -13.81
N GLN A 86 -5.49 -5.21 -12.75
CA GLN A 86 -6.82 -5.24 -12.17
C GLN A 86 -7.28 -3.85 -11.72
N TYR A 87 -6.39 -3.08 -11.11
CA TYR A 87 -6.72 -1.75 -10.59
C TYR A 87 -6.28 -0.61 -11.51
N GLU A 88 -5.89 -0.95 -12.74
CA GLU A 88 -5.52 0.02 -13.78
C GLU A 88 -4.43 0.99 -13.31
N VAL A 89 -3.40 0.43 -12.72
CA VAL A 89 -2.25 1.22 -12.24
C VAL A 89 -1.37 1.58 -13.42
N LEU A 90 -1.25 2.88 -13.71
CA LEU A 90 -0.51 3.38 -14.87
C LEU A 90 0.83 4.01 -14.50
N GLY A 91 1.07 4.27 -13.23
CA GLY A 91 2.31 4.89 -12.77
C GLY A 91 2.51 4.67 -11.28
N PHE A 92 3.58 5.24 -10.75
CA PHE A 92 3.97 5.04 -9.34
C PHE A 92 4.31 6.38 -8.68
N PRO A 93 4.05 6.52 -7.38
CA PRO A 93 3.29 5.59 -6.56
C PRO A 93 1.80 5.63 -6.90
N THR A 94 1.12 4.52 -6.68
CA THR A 94 -0.34 4.47 -6.72
C THR A 94 -0.81 3.76 -5.47
N ILE A 95 -1.74 4.38 -4.76
CA ILE A 95 -2.34 3.80 -3.56
C ILE A 95 -3.74 3.34 -3.91
N VAL A 96 -4.04 2.08 -3.61
CA VAL A 96 -5.39 1.52 -3.73
C VAL A 96 -5.80 1.02 -2.37
N VAL A 97 -6.99 1.41 -1.90
CA VAL A 97 -7.49 0.94 -0.61
C VAL A 97 -8.78 0.16 -0.84
N LEU A 98 -8.82 -1.04 -0.27
CA LEU A 98 -10.00 -1.90 -0.29
C LEU A 98 -10.55 -2.02 1.13
N ASN A 99 -11.86 -2.27 1.24
CA ASN A 99 -12.44 -2.59 2.53
C ASN A 99 -12.09 -4.05 2.92
N SER A 100 -12.51 -4.48 4.10
CA SER A 100 -12.19 -5.82 4.60
C SER A 100 -12.79 -6.95 3.75
N ASN A 101 -13.77 -6.64 2.92
CA ASN A 101 -14.40 -7.59 1.99
C ASN A 101 -13.76 -7.57 0.59
N GLY A 102 -12.74 -6.76 0.39
CA GLY A 102 -12.02 -6.70 -0.89
C GLY A 102 -12.60 -5.74 -1.92
N GLN A 103 -13.54 -4.89 -1.53
CA GLN A 103 -14.12 -3.89 -2.43
C GLN A 103 -13.30 -2.61 -2.39
N LYS A 104 -12.99 -2.05 -3.57
CA LYS A 104 -12.22 -0.81 -3.63
C LYS A 104 -13.04 0.36 -3.09
N VAL A 105 -12.46 1.09 -2.15
CA VAL A 105 -13.10 2.28 -1.54
C VAL A 105 -12.35 3.56 -1.84
N TRP A 106 -11.11 3.49 -2.34
CA TRP A 106 -10.32 4.67 -2.69
C TRP A 106 -9.12 4.30 -3.55
N GLN A 107 -8.73 5.25 -4.40
CA GLN A 107 -7.49 5.14 -5.19
C GLN A 107 -6.91 6.53 -5.38
N PHE A 108 -5.60 6.65 -5.25
CA PHE A 108 -4.90 7.90 -5.49
C PHE A 108 -3.63 7.65 -6.28
N ASP A 109 -3.50 8.34 -7.39
CA ASP A 109 -2.34 8.21 -8.27
C ASP A 109 -1.35 9.33 -7.96
N GLY A 110 -0.10 8.97 -7.71
CA GLY A 110 0.96 9.93 -7.45
C GLY A 110 1.17 10.23 -5.97
N TYR A 111 1.94 11.27 -5.71
CA TYR A 111 2.31 11.69 -4.36
C TYR A 111 1.16 12.45 -3.71
N PHE A 112 0.65 11.93 -2.59
CA PHE A 112 -0.45 12.58 -1.85
C PHE A 112 0.14 13.71 -0.99
N PRO A 113 -0.26 14.96 -1.20
CA PRO A 113 0.34 16.10 -0.49
C PRO A 113 -0.24 16.29 0.91
N GLY A 114 0.47 17.02 1.75
CA GLY A 114 -0.02 17.45 3.06
C GLY A 114 0.55 16.71 4.25
N GLY A 115 1.41 15.72 4.04
CA GLY A 115 2.06 15.00 5.12
C GLY A 115 1.23 13.89 5.74
N PRO A 116 1.76 13.22 6.78
CA PRO A 116 1.11 12.05 7.35
C PRO A 116 -0.26 12.34 7.97
N GLU A 117 -0.44 13.49 8.62
CA GLU A 117 -1.72 13.83 9.23
C GLU A 117 -2.84 13.97 8.20
N ALA A 118 -2.56 14.65 7.09
CA ALA A 118 -3.54 14.81 6.01
C ALA A 118 -3.89 13.48 5.37
N PHE A 119 -2.88 12.63 5.19
CA PHE A 119 -3.08 11.31 4.60
C PHE A 119 -3.92 10.41 5.53
N ILE A 120 -3.61 10.39 6.82
CA ILE A 120 -4.37 9.65 7.82
C ILE A 120 -5.82 10.13 7.84
N ALA A 121 -6.04 11.44 7.82
CA ALA A 121 -7.40 12.02 7.81
C ALA A 121 -8.20 11.51 6.61
N GLN A 122 -7.56 11.39 5.45
CA GLN A 122 -8.21 10.84 4.26
C GLN A 122 -8.60 9.38 4.47
N LEU A 123 -7.69 8.58 5.03
CA LEU A 123 -7.95 7.15 5.25
C LEU A 123 -9.04 6.91 6.30
N GLN A 124 -9.14 7.78 7.29
CA GLN A 124 -10.15 7.66 8.34
C GLN A 124 -11.58 7.81 7.83
N LYS A 125 -11.76 8.40 6.66
CA LYS A 125 -13.08 8.57 6.04
C LYS A 125 -13.58 7.31 5.36
N LEU A 126 -12.73 6.31 5.17
CA LEU A 126 -13.04 5.16 4.33
C LEU A 126 -13.76 4.07 5.12
N PRO A 127 -14.81 3.45 4.54
CA PRO A 127 -15.55 2.40 5.23
C PRO A 127 -14.77 1.09 5.23
N LYS A 128 -14.76 0.40 6.36
CA LYS A 128 -14.06 -0.89 6.47
C LYS A 128 -14.85 -2.08 5.95
N GLY A 129 -16.10 -1.86 5.61
CA GLY A 129 -16.97 -2.92 5.09
C GLY A 129 -17.97 -3.47 6.07
#